data_721edf563741e892a44564a0030fd87a
#
_entry.id   721edf563741e892a44564a0030fd87a
#
_cell.length_a   1.000
_cell.length_b   1.000
_cell.length_c   1.000
_cell.angle_alpha   90.00
_cell.angle_beta   90.00
_cell.angle_gamma   90.00
#
_symmetry.space_group_name_H-M   'P 1'
#
loop_
_entity.id
_entity.type
_entity.pdbx_description
1 polymer ?
#
loop_
_entity_poly.entity_id
_entity_poly.type
_entity_poly.pdbx_seq_one_letter_code
_entity_poly.pdbx_strand_id
1 'polypeptide(L)'
;MKTYLYSGTAEHPVYADVVPAMPGPRRHPIVMLHGGFHNGAGFLATPDGREGWAPMFARRGHDVYVMDWPGHGRSPAGADFVRLSMADVGRALGALLQDTGPAIVFAHSAGGPIAWWVAEQYRSLVAAVVGLAPGPPANLVPALPAEPAAHAGADAGGHPVYAPADRPAFVDRAFIKAFWANGSRFPQAALDAYARSIGPESPRILNERFNIGGSGLRLSDRERLRGLPMLVLTGDEDPRHPRELDGALAAFLGADFLWLPSIGISGNGHMLMIEDNHQQLAARVAGWLGEQGL
;
A
#
# COMPACT_ATOMS: atom_id res chain seq x y z
N MET A 1 -16.11 21.12 -9.57
CA MET A 1 -15.57 20.28 -8.51
C MET A 1 -14.31 19.61 -9.04
N LYS A 2 -13.19 19.66 -8.30
CA LYS A 2 -11.93 19.04 -8.74
C LYS A 2 -12.06 17.51 -8.60
N THR A 3 -11.82 16.75 -9.65
CA THR A 3 -11.90 15.28 -9.65
C THR A 3 -10.53 14.61 -9.72
N TYR A 4 -9.48 15.40 -9.89
CA TYR A 4 -8.08 14.98 -9.84
C TYR A 4 -7.18 16.17 -9.51
N LEU A 5 -5.95 15.86 -9.12
CA LEU A 5 -4.88 16.85 -9.00
C LEU A 5 -3.55 16.21 -9.42
N TYR A 6 -2.62 17.08 -9.85
CA TYR A 6 -1.20 16.74 -9.93
C TYR A 6 -0.49 17.36 -8.72
N SER A 7 0.37 16.58 -8.09
CA SER A 7 1.18 16.92 -6.93
C SER A 7 2.52 16.21 -7.01
N GLY A 8 3.19 16.00 -5.89
CA GLY A 8 4.48 15.32 -5.82
C GLY A 8 5.64 16.31 -5.89
N THR A 9 6.84 15.80 -6.17
CA THR A 9 8.04 16.62 -6.35
C THR A 9 8.25 16.96 -7.81
N ALA A 10 9.13 17.95 -8.09
CA ALA A 10 9.47 18.30 -9.46
C ALA A 10 10.08 17.11 -10.24
N GLU A 11 10.83 16.24 -9.56
CA GLU A 11 11.45 15.05 -10.14
C GLU A 11 10.48 13.87 -10.24
N HIS A 12 9.53 13.79 -9.32
CA HIS A 12 8.57 12.69 -9.19
C HIS A 12 7.15 13.23 -9.04
N PRO A 13 6.57 13.80 -10.11
CA PRO A 13 5.18 14.25 -10.11
C PRO A 13 4.23 13.06 -10.00
N VAL A 14 3.12 13.26 -9.30
CA VAL A 14 2.09 12.24 -9.12
C VAL A 14 0.72 12.76 -9.55
N TYR A 15 -0.08 11.85 -10.05
CA TYR A 15 -1.50 12.04 -10.28
C TYR A 15 -2.27 11.44 -9.10
N ALA A 16 -3.31 12.12 -8.64
CA ALA A 16 -4.24 11.59 -7.68
C ALA A 16 -5.69 11.87 -8.12
N ASP A 17 -6.54 10.85 -8.12
CA ASP A 17 -7.99 11.07 -8.19
C ASP A 17 -8.47 11.71 -6.91
N VAL A 18 -9.44 12.60 -7.03
CA VAL A 18 -10.10 13.23 -5.89
C VAL A 18 -11.56 12.77 -5.87
N VAL A 19 -11.94 12.03 -4.84
CA VAL A 19 -13.32 11.66 -4.56
C VAL A 19 -13.78 12.54 -3.39
N PRO A 20 -14.55 13.61 -3.67
CA PRO A 20 -14.91 14.56 -2.65
C PRO A 20 -15.87 13.96 -1.62
N ALA A 21 -15.71 14.37 -0.37
CA ALA A 21 -16.65 14.02 0.68
C ALA A 21 -18.08 14.40 0.31
N MET A 22 -19.03 13.53 0.58
CA MET A 22 -20.45 13.88 0.48
C MET A 22 -20.84 14.96 1.50
N PRO A 23 -21.91 15.74 1.24
CA PRO A 23 -22.38 16.74 2.19
C PRO A 23 -22.61 16.17 3.59
N GLY A 24 -22.06 16.82 4.62
CA GLY A 24 -22.14 16.39 6.01
C GLY A 24 -20.93 16.86 6.84
N PRO A 25 -20.75 16.31 8.06
CA PRO A 25 -19.58 16.59 8.87
C PRO A 25 -18.29 16.21 8.14
N ARG A 26 -17.32 17.10 8.13
CA ARG A 26 -16.01 16.88 7.53
C ARG A 26 -15.10 16.14 8.48
N ARG A 27 -14.37 15.18 7.93
CA ARG A 27 -13.33 14.38 8.61
C ARG A 27 -11.97 14.64 7.99
N HIS A 28 -10.92 14.11 8.60
CA HIS A 28 -9.58 14.15 8.00
C HIS A 28 -9.60 13.60 6.57
N PRO A 29 -8.89 14.21 5.61
CA PRO A 29 -8.72 13.63 4.30
C PRO A 29 -8.09 12.22 4.41
N ILE A 30 -8.35 11.38 3.40
CA ILE A 30 -7.70 10.08 3.26
C ILE A 30 -6.85 10.11 1.99
N VAL A 31 -5.59 9.68 2.08
CA VAL A 31 -4.75 9.39 0.93
C VAL A 31 -4.57 7.88 0.83
N MET A 32 -4.96 7.29 -0.30
CA MET A 32 -4.85 5.85 -0.57
C MET A 32 -3.64 5.58 -1.45
N LEU A 33 -2.73 4.75 -0.94
CA LEU A 33 -1.45 4.37 -1.53
C LEU A 33 -1.47 2.90 -1.90
N HIS A 34 -1.33 2.60 -3.20
CA HIS A 34 -1.31 1.22 -3.70
C HIS A 34 -0.01 0.49 -3.39
N GLY A 35 0.06 -0.80 -3.69
CA GLY A 35 1.26 -1.65 -3.60
C GLY A 35 2.07 -1.67 -4.89
N GLY A 36 3.19 -2.39 -4.88
CA GLY A 36 4.05 -2.55 -6.06
C GLY A 36 3.30 -3.16 -7.24
N PHE A 37 3.67 -2.81 -8.46
CA PHE A 37 3.05 -3.20 -9.74
C PHE A 37 1.62 -2.69 -9.97
N HIS A 38 1.00 -2.09 -8.98
CA HIS A 38 -0.39 -1.64 -9.02
C HIS A 38 -0.51 -0.14 -9.37
N ASN A 39 -1.73 0.32 -9.36
CA ASN A 39 -2.12 1.72 -9.42
C ASN A 39 -3.34 1.95 -8.52
N GLY A 40 -3.82 3.17 -8.45
CA GLY A 40 -4.93 3.54 -7.57
C GLY A 40 -6.30 2.99 -7.95
N ALA A 41 -6.47 2.44 -9.16
CA ALA A 41 -7.79 2.04 -9.66
C ALA A 41 -8.54 1.06 -8.75
N GLY A 42 -7.82 0.14 -8.08
CA GLY A 42 -8.44 -0.83 -7.16
C GLY A 42 -9.12 -0.21 -5.93
N PHE A 43 -8.79 1.03 -5.58
CA PHE A 43 -9.49 1.78 -4.54
C PHE A 43 -10.73 2.53 -5.07
N LEU A 44 -10.82 2.78 -6.37
CA LEU A 44 -11.95 3.47 -7.00
C LEU A 44 -13.07 2.49 -7.35
N ALA A 45 -12.70 1.37 -7.96
CA ALA A 45 -13.61 0.29 -8.32
C ALA A 45 -12.88 -1.06 -8.30
N THR A 46 -13.61 -2.13 -8.02
CA THR A 46 -13.06 -3.49 -8.13
C THR A 46 -13.01 -3.94 -9.60
N PRO A 47 -12.16 -4.93 -9.95
CA PRO A 47 -12.05 -5.41 -11.33
C PRO A 47 -13.33 -6.01 -11.93
N ASP A 48 -14.27 -6.40 -11.08
CA ASP A 48 -15.62 -6.90 -11.45
C ASP A 48 -16.70 -5.80 -11.43
N GLY A 49 -16.30 -4.52 -11.26
CA GLY A 49 -17.19 -3.36 -11.40
C GLY A 49 -17.95 -2.97 -10.14
N ARG A 50 -17.67 -3.58 -8.97
CA ARG A 50 -18.20 -3.10 -7.69
C ARG A 50 -17.52 -1.80 -7.29
N GLU A 51 -18.20 -1.00 -6.47
CA GLU A 51 -17.66 0.23 -5.92
C GLU A 51 -16.45 -0.02 -5.00
N GLY A 52 -15.36 0.74 -5.18
CA GLY A 52 -14.17 0.64 -4.35
C GLY A 52 -14.27 1.38 -3.01
N TRP A 53 -13.19 1.35 -2.25
CA TRP A 53 -13.13 1.96 -0.91
C TRP A 53 -13.18 3.50 -0.96
N ALA A 54 -12.61 4.14 -1.97
CA ALA A 54 -12.56 5.61 -2.03
C ALA A 54 -13.96 6.26 -1.97
N PRO A 55 -14.95 5.89 -2.82
CA PRO A 55 -16.29 6.43 -2.69
C PRO A 55 -17.00 6.00 -1.39
N MET A 56 -16.67 4.83 -0.80
CA MET A 56 -17.24 4.41 0.49
C MET A 56 -16.80 5.33 1.64
N PHE A 57 -15.54 5.74 1.66
CA PHE A 57 -15.03 6.68 2.66
C PHE A 57 -15.47 8.13 2.38
N ALA A 58 -15.63 8.51 1.11
CA ALA A 58 -16.19 9.81 0.74
C ALA A 58 -17.62 9.99 1.28
N ARG A 59 -18.45 8.95 1.28
CA ARG A 59 -19.78 8.97 1.92
C ARG A 59 -19.72 9.13 3.42
N ARG A 60 -18.58 8.86 4.06
CA ARG A 60 -18.38 9.01 5.51
C ARG A 60 -17.80 10.37 5.90
N GLY A 61 -17.65 11.28 4.93
CA GLY A 61 -17.21 12.66 5.18
C GLY A 61 -15.71 12.92 4.95
N HIS A 62 -14.99 11.96 4.37
CA HIS A 62 -13.58 12.11 4.00
C HIS A 62 -13.44 12.59 2.55
N ASP A 63 -12.67 13.66 2.28
CA ASP A 63 -12.13 13.86 0.95
C ASP A 63 -11.08 12.78 0.71
N VAL A 64 -11.21 11.98 -0.36
CA VAL A 64 -10.33 10.85 -0.62
C VAL A 64 -9.46 11.12 -1.84
N TYR A 65 -8.16 10.98 -1.67
CA TYR A 65 -7.15 11.14 -2.70
C TYR A 65 -6.56 9.76 -3.00
N VAL A 66 -6.72 9.30 -4.22
CA VAL A 66 -6.19 8.01 -4.67
C VAL A 66 -4.97 8.27 -5.53
N MET A 67 -3.80 8.09 -4.94
CA MET A 67 -2.51 8.41 -5.55
C MET A 67 -2.01 7.26 -6.42
N ASP A 68 -1.66 7.54 -7.66
CA ASP A 68 -0.77 6.69 -8.46
C ASP A 68 0.70 7.04 -8.14
N TRP A 69 1.54 6.05 -7.87
CA TRP A 69 2.97 6.29 -7.64
C TRP A 69 3.65 6.91 -8.87
N PRO A 70 4.80 7.61 -8.72
CA PRO A 70 5.57 8.06 -9.87
C PRO A 70 5.80 6.91 -10.88
N GLY A 71 5.50 7.14 -12.14
CA GLY A 71 5.64 6.13 -13.21
C GLY A 71 4.59 5.01 -13.22
N HIS A 72 3.60 5.05 -12.34
CA HIS A 72 2.49 4.09 -12.31
C HIS A 72 1.17 4.77 -12.72
N GLY A 73 0.23 3.98 -13.25
CA GLY A 73 -1.09 4.45 -13.60
C GLY A 73 -1.06 5.70 -14.50
N ARG A 74 -1.55 6.82 -14.00
CA ARG A 74 -1.59 8.11 -14.70
C ARG A 74 -0.49 9.08 -14.24
N SER A 75 0.32 8.69 -13.26
CA SER A 75 1.48 9.48 -12.85
C SER A 75 2.57 9.42 -13.91
N PRO A 76 3.21 10.57 -14.25
CA PRO A 76 4.28 10.58 -15.24
C PRO A 76 5.43 9.65 -14.84
N ALA A 77 5.95 8.90 -15.82
CA ALA A 77 7.19 8.16 -15.67
C ALA A 77 8.37 9.13 -15.95
N GLY A 78 9.26 9.25 -14.99
CA GLY A 78 10.56 9.92 -15.21
C GLY A 78 11.44 9.08 -16.13
N ALA A 79 12.48 9.71 -16.73
CA ALA A 79 13.44 9.03 -17.59
C ALA A 79 14.17 7.85 -16.89
N ASP A 80 14.26 7.91 -15.57
CA ASP A 80 14.98 6.95 -14.72
C ASP A 80 14.05 6.06 -13.89
N PHE A 81 12.93 5.59 -14.46
CA PHE A 81 11.97 4.72 -13.77
C PHE A 81 12.63 3.52 -13.05
N VAL A 82 13.66 2.92 -13.64
CA VAL A 82 14.40 1.81 -13.03
C VAL A 82 15.14 2.19 -11.74
N ARG A 83 15.37 3.48 -11.50
CA ARG A 83 16.03 4.00 -10.31
C ARG A 83 15.07 4.55 -9.26
N LEU A 84 13.77 4.57 -9.56
CA LEU A 84 12.75 5.03 -8.61
C LEU A 84 12.84 4.21 -7.32
N SER A 85 13.02 4.89 -6.19
CA SER A 85 13.12 4.29 -4.87
C SER A 85 11.83 4.44 -4.06
N MET A 86 11.68 3.64 -3.00
CA MET A 86 10.60 3.83 -2.03
C MET A 86 10.64 5.22 -1.37
N ALA A 87 11.85 5.77 -1.14
CA ALA A 87 12.00 7.11 -0.58
C ALA A 87 11.54 8.20 -1.56
N ASP A 88 11.70 8.00 -2.89
CA ASP A 88 11.18 8.94 -3.89
C ASP A 88 9.65 8.96 -3.86
N VAL A 89 9.02 7.79 -3.83
CA VAL A 89 7.56 7.67 -3.66
C VAL A 89 7.12 8.32 -2.33
N GLY A 90 7.87 8.10 -1.25
CA GLY A 90 7.60 8.71 0.06
C GLY A 90 7.68 10.24 0.04
N ARG A 91 8.66 10.83 -0.65
CA ARG A 91 8.76 12.29 -0.85
C ARG A 91 7.60 12.85 -1.66
N ALA A 92 7.21 12.14 -2.72
CA ALA A 92 6.04 12.53 -3.53
C ALA A 92 4.74 12.46 -2.73
N LEU A 93 4.56 11.43 -1.88
CA LEU A 93 3.44 11.35 -0.94
C LEU A 93 3.50 12.49 0.10
N GLY A 94 4.68 12.82 0.63
CA GLY A 94 4.87 13.95 1.54
C GLY A 94 4.43 15.29 0.93
N ALA A 95 4.75 15.52 -0.34
CA ALA A 95 4.28 16.71 -1.08
C ALA A 95 2.76 16.70 -1.24
N LEU A 96 2.15 15.56 -1.60
CA LEU A 96 0.68 15.43 -1.67
C LEU A 96 0.03 15.72 -0.31
N LEU A 97 0.63 15.28 0.79
CA LEU A 97 0.13 15.57 2.14
C LEU A 97 0.23 17.06 2.50
N GLN A 98 1.20 17.80 1.97
CA GLN A 98 1.26 19.25 2.09
C GLN A 98 0.09 19.93 1.38
N ASP A 99 -0.32 19.41 0.22
CA ASP A 99 -1.45 19.94 -0.54
C ASP A 99 -2.82 19.61 0.08
N THR A 100 -2.94 18.42 0.72
CA THR A 100 -4.20 17.95 1.31
C THR A 100 -4.39 18.39 2.77
N GLY A 101 -3.31 18.78 3.46
CA GLY A 101 -3.26 18.91 4.91
C GLY A 101 -3.16 17.58 5.63
N PRO A 102 -3.19 17.56 6.98
CA PRO A 102 -3.06 16.34 7.77
C PRO A 102 -4.10 15.29 7.38
N ALA A 103 -3.64 14.14 6.89
CA ALA A 103 -4.48 13.10 6.31
C ALA A 103 -4.25 11.73 6.96
N ILE A 104 -5.23 10.85 6.82
CA ILE A 104 -5.12 9.43 7.11
C ILE A 104 -4.51 8.76 5.87
N VAL A 105 -3.43 8.01 6.04
CA VAL A 105 -2.77 7.28 4.94
C VAL A 105 -3.21 5.82 4.96
N PHE A 106 -3.87 5.38 3.89
CA PHE A 106 -4.13 3.95 3.65
C PHE A 106 -3.03 3.42 2.75
N ALA A 107 -2.36 2.37 3.17
CA ALA A 107 -1.23 1.82 2.43
C ALA A 107 -1.35 0.31 2.25
N HIS A 108 -1.28 -0.14 1.01
CA HIS A 108 -1.35 -1.56 0.67
C HIS A 108 0.05 -2.11 0.34
N SER A 109 0.36 -3.32 0.85
CA SER A 109 1.53 -4.11 0.44
C SER A 109 2.85 -3.33 0.51
N ALA A 110 3.57 -3.17 -0.60
CA ALA A 110 4.82 -2.39 -0.71
C ALA A 110 4.63 -0.89 -0.40
N GLY A 111 3.40 -0.39 -0.34
CA GLY A 111 3.09 0.92 0.20
C GLY A 111 3.29 1.04 1.71
N GLY A 112 3.29 -0.08 2.44
CA GLY A 112 3.48 -0.11 3.90
C GLY A 112 4.77 0.56 4.36
N PRO A 113 5.96 0.08 3.97
CA PRO A 113 7.23 0.69 4.38
C PRO A 113 7.32 2.17 4.00
N ILE A 114 6.72 2.57 2.88
CA ILE A 114 6.64 3.98 2.46
C ILE A 114 5.78 4.78 3.44
N ALA A 115 4.60 4.28 3.80
CA ALA A 115 3.69 4.97 4.72
C ALA A 115 4.27 5.11 6.13
N TRP A 116 4.93 4.06 6.65
CA TRP A 116 5.62 4.12 7.94
C TRP A 116 6.72 5.16 7.94
N TRP A 117 7.54 5.21 6.87
CA TRP A 117 8.59 6.20 6.72
C TRP A 117 8.03 7.63 6.58
N VAL A 118 6.96 7.82 5.80
CA VAL A 118 6.29 9.12 5.66
C VAL A 118 5.71 9.58 7.00
N ALA A 119 5.11 8.66 7.77
CA ALA A 119 4.61 8.97 9.10
C ALA A 119 5.73 9.44 10.05
N GLU A 120 6.94 8.89 9.94
CA GLU A 120 8.11 9.35 10.68
C GLU A 120 8.59 10.72 10.19
N GLN A 121 8.78 10.88 8.87
CA GLN A 121 9.39 12.09 8.28
C GLN A 121 8.44 13.30 8.30
N TYR A 122 7.16 13.08 8.05
CA TYR A 122 6.11 14.11 7.92
C TYR A 122 5.05 13.99 9.03
N ARG A 123 5.47 13.71 10.27
CA ARG A 123 4.60 13.38 11.41
C ARG A 123 3.39 14.31 11.58
N SER A 124 3.58 15.61 11.39
CA SER A 124 2.50 16.60 11.54
C SER A 124 1.45 16.57 10.42
N LEU A 125 1.75 15.91 9.32
CA LEU A 125 0.85 15.77 8.17
C LEU A 125 0.16 14.38 8.12
N VAL A 126 0.43 13.51 9.08
CA VAL A 126 -0.19 12.17 9.14
C VAL A 126 -1.06 12.08 10.39
N ALA A 127 -2.37 11.97 10.18
CA ALA A 127 -3.37 11.83 11.26
C ALA A 127 -3.47 10.38 11.75
N ALA A 128 -3.35 9.40 10.85
CA ALA A 128 -3.29 7.97 11.15
C ALA A 128 -2.72 7.21 9.96
N VAL A 129 -2.31 5.94 10.16
CA VAL A 129 -1.94 5.03 9.07
C VAL A 129 -2.76 3.74 9.18
N VAL A 130 -3.36 3.33 8.05
CA VAL A 130 -4.05 2.04 7.89
C VAL A 130 -3.27 1.19 6.90
N GLY A 131 -2.60 0.17 7.39
CA GLY A 131 -1.88 -0.81 6.58
C GLY A 131 -2.77 -1.98 6.19
N LEU A 132 -2.91 -2.22 4.88
CA LEU A 132 -3.68 -3.32 4.29
C LEU A 132 -2.70 -4.36 3.76
N ALA A 133 -2.54 -5.49 4.45
CA ALA A 133 -1.48 -6.46 4.18
C ALA A 133 -0.13 -5.74 3.93
N PRO A 134 0.32 -4.87 4.86
CA PRO A 134 1.40 -3.91 4.60
C PRO A 134 2.77 -4.54 4.77
N GLY A 135 3.69 -4.24 3.85
CA GLY A 135 5.10 -4.60 4.03
C GLY A 135 5.71 -3.97 5.29
N PRO A 136 6.64 -4.66 5.97
CA PRO A 136 7.41 -4.11 7.07
C PRO A 136 8.50 -3.15 6.57
N PRO A 137 8.96 -2.22 7.42
CA PRO A 137 10.20 -1.47 7.17
C PRO A 137 11.41 -2.41 7.27
N ALA A 138 12.51 -2.04 6.63
CA ALA A 138 13.73 -2.85 6.62
C ALA A 138 14.38 -3.05 8.00
N ASN A 139 13.87 -2.40 9.05
CA ASN A 139 14.22 -2.70 10.44
C ASN A 139 13.87 -4.15 10.85
N LEU A 140 12.83 -4.71 10.22
CA LEU A 140 12.33 -6.06 10.48
C LEU A 140 12.71 -7.07 9.38
N VAL A 141 13.35 -6.62 8.32
CA VAL A 141 13.74 -7.48 7.19
C VAL A 141 15.26 -7.67 7.21
N PRO A 142 15.77 -8.89 7.37
CA PRO A 142 17.21 -9.16 7.29
C PRO A 142 17.79 -8.66 5.96
N ALA A 143 18.99 -8.10 5.99
CA ALA A 143 19.69 -7.71 4.77
C ALA A 143 20.13 -8.98 4.01
N LEU A 144 19.79 -9.02 2.73
CA LEU A 144 20.26 -10.06 1.80
C LEU A 144 21.52 -9.56 1.06
N PRO A 145 22.37 -10.47 0.56
CA PRO A 145 23.54 -10.09 -0.22
C PRO A 145 23.18 -9.19 -1.41
N ALA A 146 24.10 -8.30 -1.81
CA ALA A 146 23.90 -7.39 -2.95
C ALA A 146 24.21 -8.09 -4.32
N GLU A 147 25.03 -9.13 -4.30
CA GLU A 147 25.49 -9.81 -5.52
C GLU A 147 24.38 -10.66 -6.14
N PRO A 148 24.03 -10.44 -7.43
CA PRO A 148 22.95 -11.19 -8.10
C PRO A 148 23.10 -12.71 -8.04
N ALA A 149 24.34 -13.22 -8.12
CA ALA A 149 24.62 -14.66 -8.06
C ALA A 149 24.26 -15.30 -6.70
N ALA A 150 24.21 -14.52 -5.61
CA ALA A 150 23.79 -14.99 -4.30
C ALA A 150 22.27 -15.21 -4.19
N HIS A 151 21.50 -14.76 -5.17
CA HIS A 151 20.04 -14.85 -5.21
C HIS A 151 19.54 -15.92 -6.19
N ALA A 152 20.29 -17.04 -6.32
CA ALA A 152 19.84 -18.22 -7.07
C ALA A 152 18.61 -18.88 -6.43
N GLY A 153 18.25 -18.49 -5.21
CA GLY A 153 17.03 -18.87 -4.51
C GLY A 153 15.85 -17.93 -4.79
N ALA A 154 14.74 -18.31 -4.23
CA ALA A 154 13.48 -17.60 -4.33
C ALA A 154 12.98 -17.25 -2.91
N ASP A 155 12.03 -16.34 -2.80
CA ASP A 155 11.29 -16.12 -1.55
C ASP A 155 10.51 -17.41 -1.15
N ALA A 156 9.86 -17.39 0.02
CA ALA A 156 9.07 -18.55 0.49
C ALA A 156 7.98 -18.99 -0.51
N GLY A 157 7.64 -18.16 -1.48
CA GLY A 157 6.70 -18.45 -2.55
C GLY A 157 7.36 -18.95 -3.86
N GLY A 158 8.67 -19.14 -3.90
CA GLY A 158 9.37 -19.63 -5.08
C GLY A 158 9.72 -18.56 -6.12
N HIS A 159 9.65 -17.25 -5.77
CA HIS A 159 9.94 -16.15 -6.68
C HIS A 159 11.29 -15.51 -6.43
N PRO A 160 11.98 -15.05 -7.49
CA PRO A 160 13.24 -14.35 -7.34
C PRO A 160 13.07 -13.14 -6.42
N VAL A 161 13.91 -13.03 -5.40
CA VAL A 161 13.92 -11.86 -4.50
C VAL A 161 14.75 -10.71 -5.06
N TYR A 162 15.56 -10.95 -6.09
CA TYR A 162 16.39 -9.95 -6.76
C TYR A 162 15.81 -9.55 -8.11
N ALA A 163 15.72 -8.25 -8.37
CA ALA A 163 15.35 -7.70 -9.65
C ALA A 163 16.58 -7.05 -10.33
N PRO A 164 16.91 -7.42 -11.60
CA PRO A 164 17.99 -6.79 -12.36
C PRO A 164 17.78 -5.28 -12.48
N ALA A 165 18.82 -4.49 -12.16
CA ALA A 165 18.71 -3.03 -12.01
C ALA A 165 18.60 -2.24 -13.36
N ASP A 166 18.79 -2.94 -14.47
CA ASP A 166 18.88 -2.33 -15.82
C ASP A 166 17.54 -2.29 -16.57
N ARG A 167 16.50 -2.88 -16.04
CA ARG A 167 15.18 -2.96 -16.68
C ARG A 167 14.04 -3.04 -15.68
N PRO A 168 12.83 -2.58 -16.05
CA PRO A 168 11.64 -2.76 -15.23
C PRO A 168 11.34 -4.24 -14.99
N ALA A 169 10.80 -4.53 -13.81
CA ALA A 169 10.30 -5.85 -13.47
C ALA A 169 8.84 -6.00 -13.89
N PHE A 170 8.47 -7.24 -14.23
CA PHE A 170 7.11 -7.62 -14.58
C PHE A 170 6.74 -8.90 -13.83
N VAL A 171 5.47 -9.09 -13.60
CA VAL A 171 4.91 -10.34 -13.08
C VAL A 171 3.97 -10.95 -14.11
N ASP A 172 3.90 -12.27 -14.13
CA ASP A 172 2.99 -12.99 -15.00
C ASP A 172 1.66 -13.34 -14.31
N ARG A 173 0.74 -13.89 -15.08
CA ARG A 173 -0.57 -14.30 -14.59
C ARG A 173 -0.49 -15.40 -13.52
N ALA A 174 0.50 -16.29 -13.60
CA ALA A 174 0.70 -17.35 -12.63
C ALA A 174 1.09 -16.78 -11.27
N PHE A 175 2.02 -15.83 -11.27
CA PHE A 175 2.39 -15.09 -10.06
C PHE A 175 1.18 -14.36 -9.45
N ILE A 176 0.44 -13.59 -10.25
CA ILE A 176 -0.73 -12.85 -9.81
C ILE A 176 -1.74 -13.78 -9.14
N LYS A 177 -2.02 -14.93 -9.78
CA LYS A 177 -2.94 -15.93 -9.24
C LYS A 177 -2.44 -16.55 -7.92
N ALA A 178 -1.14 -16.82 -7.83
CA ALA A 178 -0.57 -17.51 -6.66
C ALA A 178 -0.45 -16.60 -5.43
N PHE A 179 -0.23 -15.29 -5.62
CA PHE A 179 0.16 -14.39 -4.52
C PHE A 179 -0.80 -13.24 -4.27
N TRP A 180 -1.58 -12.81 -5.28
CA TRP A 180 -2.48 -11.66 -5.12
C TRP A 180 -3.95 -12.03 -5.28
N ALA A 181 -4.24 -13.00 -6.14
CA ALA A 181 -5.61 -13.45 -6.40
C ALA A 181 -5.86 -14.89 -5.92
N ASN A 182 -5.13 -15.31 -4.89
CA ASN A 182 -5.18 -16.67 -4.34
C ASN A 182 -6.29 -16.88 -3.31
N GLY A 183 -6.70 -15.81 -2.61
CA GLY A 183 -7.69 -15.89 -1.54
C GLY A 183 -9.04 -16.42 -2.03
N SER A 184 -9.71 -17.21 -1.18
CA SER A 184 -11.04 -17.78 -1.47
C SER A 184 -12.10 -16.69 -1.72
N ARG A 185 -11.84 -15.48 -1.22
CA ARG A 185 -12.69 -14.29 -1.41
C ARG A 185 -12.35 -13.48 -2.65
N PHE A 186 -11.29 -13.83 -3.37
CA PHE A 186 -10.99 -13.12 -4.60
C PHE A 186 -12.01 -13.49 -5.70
N PRO A 187 -12.63 -12.50 -6.40
CA PRO A 187 -13.60 -12.77 -7.46
C PRO A 187 -12.90 -13.36 -8.68
N GLN A 188 -12.77 -14.69 -8.75
CA GLN A 188 -12.00 -15.39 -9.78
C GLN A 188 -12.41 -15.06 -11.21
N ALA A 189 -13.68 -14.74 -11.45
CA ALA A 189 -14.16 -14.30 -12.76
C ALA A 189 -13.53 -12.97 -13.20
N ALA A 190 -13.04 -12.16 -12.28
CA ALA A 190 -12.38 -10.89 -12.55
C ALA A 190 -10.86 -11.00 -12.72
N LEU A 191 -10.26 -12.20 -12.56
CA LEU A 191 -8.80 -12.39 -12.59
C LEU A 191 -8.15 -11.81 -13.86
N ASP A 192 -8.76 -12.00 -15.03
CA ASP A 192 -8.18 -11.50 -16.27
C ASP A 192 -8.28 -9.97 -16.41
N ALA A 193 -9.36 -9.37 -15.90
CA ALA A 193 -9.48 -7.92 -15.83
C ALA A 193 -8.45 -7.33 -14.85
N TYR A 194 -8.29 -7.95 -13.70
CA TYR A 194 -7.30 -7.57 -12.70
C TYR A 194 -5.88 -7.69 -13.24
N ALA A 195 -5.52 -8.83 -13.85
CA ALA A 195 -4.19 -9.05 -14.40
C ALA A 195 -3.80 -8.00 -15.46
N ARG A 196 -4.77 -7.53 -16.27
CA ARG A 196 -4.54 -6.45 -17.25
C ARG A 196 -4.29 -5.08 -16.62
N SER A 197 -4.65 -4.87 -15.37
CA SER A 197 -4.38 -3.61 -14.66
C SER A 197 -3.00 -3.53 -14.01
N ILE A 198 -2.26 -4.65 -13.99
CA ILE A 198 -0.93 -4.74 -13.42
C ILE A 198 0.09 -4.17 -14.40
N GLY A 199 0.94 -3.29 -13.91
CA GLY A 199 1.99 -2.61 -14.69
C GLY A 199 3.40 -3.10 -14.33
N PRO A 200 4.43 -2.44 -14.91
CA PRO A 200 5.82 -2.66 -14.52
C PRO A 200 6.11 -2.09 -13.13
N GLU A 201 7.18 -2.59 -12.52
CA GLU A 201 7.72 -2.04 -11.27
C GLU A 201 9.19 -1.66 -11.42
N SER A 202 9.62 -0.65 -10.67
CA SER A 202 11.03 -0.32 -10.53
C SER A 202 11.78 -1.48 -9.85
N PRO A 203 12.86 -2.00 -10.46
CA PRO A 203 13.68 -3.02 -9.82
C PRO A 203 14.30 -2.52 -8.52
N ARG A 204 14.56 -1.23 -8.39
CA ARG A 204 15.07 -0.64 -7.15
C ARG A 204 14.06 -0.76 -6.01
N ILE A 205 12.79 -0.43 -6.25
CA ILE A 205 11.72 -0.60 -5.24
C ILE A 205 11.63 -2.06 -4.79
N LEU A 206 11.72 -3.03 -5.72
CA LEU A 206 11.68 -4.45 -5.38
C LEU A 206 12.88 -4.88 -4.54
N ASN A 207 14.09 -4.44 -4.93
CA ASN A 207 15.31 -4.75 -4.20
C ASN A 207 15.31 -4.10 -2.80
N GLU A 208 14.79 -2.87 -2.68
CA GLU A 208 14.59 -2.21 -1.39
C GLU A 208 13.57 -2.96 -0.52
N ARG A 209 12.47 -3.47 -1.12
CA ARG A 209 11.45 -4.26 -0.40
C ARG A 209 12.04 -5.52 0.24
N PHE A 210 12.92 -6.22 -0.45
CA PHE A 210 13.61 -7.40 0.04
C PHE A 210 14.92 -7.08 0.80
N ASN A 211 15.21 -5.81 1.01
CA ASN A 211 16.39 -5.33 1.73
C ASN A 211 17.71 -5.88 1.12
N ILE A 212 17.78 -5.96 -0.20
CA ILE A 212 18.98 -6.39 -0.94
C ILE A 212 20.12 -5.42 -0.65
N GLY A 213 21.27 -5.93 -0.24
CA GLY A 213 22.43 -5.12 0.16
C GLY A 213 22.15 -4.16 1.33
N GLY A 214 21.09 -4.38 2.10
CA GLY A 214 20.71 -3.46 3.19
C GLY A 214 20.04 -2.17 2.69
N SER A 215 19.59 -2.13 1.42
CA SER A 215 19.05 -0.92 0.78
C SER A 215 17.61 -0.56 1.18
N GLY A 216 16.93 -1.43 1.92
CA GLY A 216 15.51 -1.25 2.27
C GLY A 216 15.25 -0.01 3.13
N LEU A 217 14.05 0.55 2.97
CA LEU A 217 13.63 1.74 3.68
C LEU A 217 13.47 1.46 5.18
N ARG A 218 14.17 2.26 6.03
CA ARG A 218 14.22 2.09 7.48
C ARG A 218 13.60 3.26 8.21
N LEU A 219 13.03 2.98 9.36
CA LEU A 219 12.71 4.00 10.36
C LEU A 219 13.94 4.30 11.17
N SER A 220 14.29 5.57 11.28
CA SER A 220 15.45 6.09 12.02
C SER A 220 15.11 6.46 13.46
N ASP A 221 13.88 6.93 13.71
CA ASP A 221 13.39 7.38 15.01
C ASP A 221 11.91 7.00 15.22
N ARG A 222 11.67 5.79 15.73
CA ARG A 222 10.32 5.32 16.05
C ARG A 222 9.57 6.15 17.09
N GLU A 223 10.29 6.87 17.95
CA GLU A 223 9.64 7.71 18.96
C GLU A 223 8.75 8.78 18.32
N ARG A 224 9.05 9.20 17.10
CA ARG A 224 8.21 10.11 16.33
C ARG A 224 6.84 9.53 15.97
N LEU A 225 6.68 8.21 15.97
CA LEU A 225 5.41 7.53 15.74
C LEU A 225 4.56 7.39 17.01
N ARG A 226 5.11 7.69 18.18
CA ARG A 226 4.39 7.57 19.45
C ARG A 226 3.07 8.37 19.43
N GLY A 227 1.98 7.72 19.81
CA GLY A 227 0.65 8.35 19.86
C GLY A 227 0.03 8.61 18.47
N LEU A 228 0.63 8.12 17.38
CA LEU A 228 -0.03 8.09 16.08
C LEU A 228 -0.93 6.85 16.01
N PRO A 229 -2.24 6.99 15.76
CA PRO A 229 -3.10 5.85 15.50
C PRO A 229 -2.61 5.09 14.26
N MET A 230 -2.33 3.80 14.42
CA MET A 230 -1.91 2.93 13.32
C MET A 230 -2.62 1.59 13.40
N LEU A 231 -3.02 1.06 12.25
CA LEU A 231 -3.67 -0.25 12.12
C LEU A 231 -2.89 -1.10 11.12
N VAL A 232 -2.65 -2.36 11.47
CA VAL A 232 -2.20 -3.41 10.55
C VAL A 232 -3.35 -4.40 10.37
N LEU A 233 -3.86 -4.54 9.14
CA LEU A 233 -4.97 -5.40 8.78
C LEU A 233 -4.49 -6.51 7.85
N THR A 234 -4.74 -7.78 8.22
CA THR A 234 -4.22 -8.95 7.50
C THR A 234 -5.25 -10.08 7.40
N GLY A 235 -5.31 -10.71 6.22
CA GLY A 235 -6.12 -11.90 5.94
C GLY A 235 -5.36 -13.21 6.23
N ASP A 236 -6.08 -14.31 6.27
CA ASP A 236 -5.56 -15.64 6.61
C ASP A 236 -5.04 -16.45 5.41
N GLU A 237 -5.40 -16.04 4.20
CA GLU A 237 -4.96 -16.72 2.97
C GLU A 237 -3.89 -15.92 2.20
N ASP A 238 -3.29 -14.89 2.81
CA ASP A 238 -2.18 -14.17 2.22
C ASP A 238 -0.85 -14.89 2.50
N PRO A 239 -0.21 -15.53 1.50
CA PRO A 239 1.02 -16.29 1.72
C PRO A 239 2.23 -15.39 2.01
N ARG A 240 2.12 -14.08 1.78
CA ARG A 240 3.19 -13.10 2.00
C ARG A 240 3.09 -12.40 3.36
N HIS A 241 1.95 -12.53 4.02
CA HIS A 241 1.62 -11.83 5.26
C HIS A 241 1.12 -12.83 6.34
N PRO A 242 1.96 -13.79 6.78
CA PRO A 242 1.60 -14.67 7.88
C PRO A 242 1.36 -13.85 9.15
N ARG A 243 0.44 -14.34 9.99
CA ARG A 243 0.01 -13.67 11.22
C ARG A 243 1.16 -13.21 12.10
N GLU A 244 2.16 -14.05 12.26
CA GLU A 244 3.32 -13.79 13.14
C GLU A 244 4.16 -12.62 12.63
N LEU A 245 4.33 -12.52 11.30
CA LEU A 245 5.08 -11.44 10.67
C LEU A 245 4.38 -10.09 10.89
N ASP A 246 3.09 -10.03 10.59
CA ASP A 246 2.32 -8.78 10.70
C ASP A 246 2.01 -8.43 12.15
N GLY A 247 1.87 -9.43 13.03
CA GLY A 247 1.81 -9.22 14.48
C GLY A 247 3.11 -8.61 15.02
N ALA A 248 4.27 -9.07 14.55
CA ALA A 248 5.57 -8.50 14.89
C ALA A 248 5.72 -7.06 14.35
N LEU A 249 5.22 -6.80 13.13
CA LEU A 249 5.19 -5.45 12.55
C LEU A 249 4.33 -4.51 13.42
N ALA A 250 3.12 -4.92 13.77
CA ALA A 250 2.23 -4.12 14.61
C ALA A 250 2.87 -3.81 15.97
N ALA A 251 3.46 -4.82 16.63
CA ALA A 251 4.18 -4.63 17.89
C ALA A 251 5.38 -3.68 17.74
N PHE A 252 6.13 -3.80 16.65
CA PHE A 252 7.27 -2.91 16.37
C PHE A 252 6.84 -1.46 16.21
N LEU A 253 5.70 -1.21 15.54
CA LEU A 253 5.16 0.13 15.30
C LEU A 253 4.38 0.71 16.50
N GLY A 254 3.93 -0.14 17.42
CA GLY A 254 2.93 0.24 18.44
C GLY A 254 1.54 0.42 17.83
N ALA A 255 1.23 -0.33 16.77
CA ALA A 255 -0.02 -0.30 16.04
C ALA A 255 -1.03 -1.32 16.56
N ASP A 256 -2.30 -1.08 16.34
CA ASP A 256 -3.35 -2.09 16.51
C ASP A 256 -3.18 -3.17 15.42
N PHE A 257 -3.38 -4.43 15.80
CA PHE A 257 -3.32 -5.56 14.87
C PHE A 257 -4.69 -6.20 14.70
N LEU A 258 -5.25 -6.11 13.49
CA LEU A 258 -6.50 -6.73 13.12
C LEU A 258 -6.24 -7.95 12.23
N TRP A 259 -6.05 -9.09 12.87
CA TRP A 259 -6.06 -10.40 12.23
C TRP A 259 -7.51 -10.82 11.95
N LEU A 260 -7.93 -10.88 10.68
CA LEU A 260 -9.33 -11.05 10.28
C LEU A 260 -10.00 -12.29 10.88
N PRO A 261 -9.35 -13.48 10.98
CA PRO A 261 -9.95 -14.63 11.65
C PRO A 261 -10.29 -14.41 13.13
N SER A 262 -9.58 -13.53 13.83
CA SER A 262 -9.87 -13.23 15.23
C SER A 262 -11.24 -12.55 15.45
N ILE A 263 -11.82 -12.01 14.37
CA ILE A 263 -13.16 -11.40 14.37
C ILE A 263 -14.17 -12.18 13.52
N GLY A 264 -13.86 -13.44 13.20
CA GLY A 264 -14.75 -14.34 12.46
C GLY A 264 -14.80 -14.06 10.94
N ILE A 265 -13.80 -13.37 10.37
CA ILE A 265 -13.68 -13.13 8.94
C ILE A 265 -12.50 -13.95 8.42
N SER A 266 -12.72 -14.80 7.41
CA SER A 266 -11.69 -15.67 6.82
C SER A 266 -11.83 -15.79 5.31
N GLY A 267 -10.80 -16.36 4.68
CA GLY A 267 -10.71 -16.52 3.22
C GLY A 267 -10.16 -15.30 2.50
N ASN A 268 -9.63 -14.33 3.22
CA ASN A 268 -9.04 -13.14 2.65
C ASN A 268 -7.55 -13.34 2.33
N GLY A 269 -7.18 -13.05 1.09
CA GLY A 269 -5.81 -13.05 0.60
C GLY A 269 -5.17 -11.66 0.66
N HIS A 270 -4.35 -11.37 -0.37
CA HIS A 270 -3.55 -10.15 -0.41
C HIS A 270 -4.33 -8.88 -0.78
N MET A 271 -5.39 -9.02 -1.60
CA MET A 271 -6.07 -7.86 -2.21
C MET A 271 -7.36 -7.49 -1.49
N LEU A 272 -7.27 -7.25 -0.18
CA LEU A 272 -8.37 -6.98 0.75
C LEU A 272 -9.42 -5.98 0.21
N MET A 273 -8.96 -4.96 -0.56
CA MET A 273 -9.81 -3.88 -1.05
C MET A 273 -10.66 -4.25 -2.28
N ILE A 274 -10.39 -5.40 -2.92
CA ILE A 274 -11.14 -5.85 -4.10
C ILE A 274 -11.79 -7.22 -3.93
N GLU A 275 -11.60 -7.90 -2.80
CA GLU A 275 -12.20 -9.19 -2.48
C GLU A 275 -13.71 -9.10 -2.26
N ASP A 276 -14.42 -10.23 -2.25
CA ASP A 276 -15.89 -10.24 -2.21
C ASP A 276 -16.49 -9.54 -1.00
N ASN A 277 -15.82 -9.61 0.14
CA ASN A 277 -16.24 -8.98 1.39
C ASN A 277 -15.58 -7.62 1.65
N HIS A 278 -14.97 -6.98 0.65
CA HIS A 278 -14.22 -5.72 0.81
C HIS A 278 -15.04 -4.60 1.49
N GLN A 279 -16.37 -4.58 1.28
CA GLN A 279 -17.26 -3.62 1.95
C GLN A 279 -17.34 -3.86 3.46
N GLN A 280 -17.37 -5.14 3.89
CA GLN A 280 -17.32 -5.51 5.30
C GLN A 280 -15.98 -5.06 5.92
N LEU A 281 -14.88 -5.24 5.21
CA LEU A 281 -13.55 -4.79 5.66
C LEU A 281 -13.48 -3.26 5.75
N ALA A 282 -13.98 -2.55 4.75
CA ALA A 282 -14.06 -1.07 4.79
C ALA A 282 -14.88 -0.58 5.98
N ALA A 283 -15.98 -1.27 6.32
CA ALA A 283 -16.79 -0.92 7.50
C ALA A 283 -16.03 -1.15 8.82
N ARG A 284 -15.21 -2.23 8.92
CA ARG A 284 -14.35 -2.47 10.09
C ARG A 284 -13.29 -1.39 10.25
N VAL A 285 -12.62 -1.00 9.16
CA VAL A 285 -11.65 0.09 9.19
C VAL A 285 -12.32 1.41 9.56
N ALA A 286 -13.49 1.72 9.02
CA ALA A 286 -14.24 2.92 9.39
C ALA A 286 -14.67 2.92 10.87
N GLY A 287 -15.03 1.76 11.42
CA GLY A 287 -15.30 1.60 12.85
C GLY A 287 -14.08 1.93 13.70
N TRP A 288 -12.92 1.35 13.34
CA TRP A 288 -11.66 1.62 14.03
C TRP A 288 -11.28 3.11 13.96
N LEU A 289 -11.40 3.77 12.80
CA LEU A 289 -11.19 5.22 12.69
C LEU A 289 -12.10 6.00 13.62
N GLY A 290 -13.38 5.62 13.72
CA GLY A 290 -14.32 6.24 14.66
C GLY A 290 -13.92 6.08 16.13
N GLU A 291 -13.38 4.92 16.52
CA GLU A 291 -12.83 4.67 17.87
C GLU A 291 -11.62 5.55 18.17
N GLN A 292 -10.84 5.92 17.13
CA GLN A 292 -9.71 6.87 17.23
C GLN A 292 -10.17 8.34 17.18
N GLY A 293 -11.46 8.64 17.00
CA GLY A 293 -11.98 10.00 16.86
C GLY A 293 -11.71 10.63 15.48
N LEU A 294 -11.46 9.84 14.46
CA LEU A 294 -11.10 10.26 13.11
C LEU A 294 -12.25 10.13 12.10
#